data_cc4f78bfa6c67f1ac08ed19cceb8b611
#
_entry.id   cc4f78bfa6c67f1ac08ed19cceb8b611
#
_cell.length_a   1.000
_cell.length_b   1.000
_cell.length_c   1.000
_cell.angle_alpha   90.00
_cell.angle_beta   90.00
_cell.angle_gamma   90.00
#
_symmetry.space_group_name_H-M   'P 1'
#
loop_
_entity.id
_entity.type
_entity.pdbx_description
1 polymer ?
#
loop_
_entity_poly.entity_id
_entity_poly.type
_entity_poly.pdbx_seq_one_letter_code
_entity_poly.pdbx_strand_id
1 'polypeptide(L)'
;MTRILIINADDLGYPAGTVEAIADLYQLGVVTSASAMVNQPDWPQAADLLRRHPDWDAGVHLVMNDGRPILPPEKVPSLVDREGLFRDGMALLARYPLLSRHELAAEWRAQIDKFVADTGRGPSHLDLHCHFPYIFPAWFRLSLELAQAYGDIPVRTPFDDALEAKAAELSASYGGFPPWFILWQGRRYRRMVDERGLPRPQYWESSFSQDGNRTPEHLLDLLEALPEGTTELLTHPGTEGWRLGDYQALRDPRVHGRIDALGIQLIGYGGLSR
;
A
#
# COMPACT_ATOMS: atom_id res chain seq x y z
N MET A 1 3.29 20.52 -17.16
CA MET A 1 3.90 19.24 -16.70
C MET A 1 2.88 18.14 -16.91
N THR A 2 3.27 16.87 -16.88
CA THR A 2 2.39 15.74 -17.17
C THR A 2 1.73 15.24 -15.88
N ARG A 3 0.46 14.85 -15.94
CA ARG A 3 -0.22 14.11 -14.86
C ARG A 3 0.13 12.64 -15.00
N ILE A 4 0.71 12.06 -13.97
CA ILE A 4 1.11 10.65 -13.92
C ILE A 4 0.34 10.00 -12.78
N LEU A 5 -0.23 8.81 -13.03
CA LEU A 5 -1.05 8.12 -12.07
C LEU A 5 -0.59 6.67 -11.89
N ILE A 6 -0.42 6.26 -10.64
CA ILE A 6 -0.30 4.88 -10.21
C ILE A 6 -1.64 4.50 -9.59
N ILE A 7 -2.38 3.56 -10.20
CA ILE A 7 -3.57 2.98 -9.58
C ILE A 7 -3.13 1.70 -8.89
N ASN A 8 -2.95 1.80 -7.56
CA ASN A 8 -2.45 0.68 -6.77
C ASN A 8 -3.60 -0.06 -6.09
N ALA A 9 -3.66 -1.38 -6.31
CA ALA A 9 -4.61 -2.27 -5.69
C ALA A 9 -3.98 -2.95 -4.48
N ASP A 10 -4.39 -2.55 -3.29
CA ASP A 10 -3.92 -3.12 -2.02
C ASP A 10 -4.52 -4.51 -1.76
N ASP A 11 -3.86 -5.24 -0.88
CA ASP A 11 -4.30 -6.52 -0.32
C ASP A 11 -4.36 -7.67 -1.34
N LEU A 12 -3.52 -7.69 -2.37
CA LEU A 12 -3.42 -8.83 -3.28
C LEU A 12 -3.04 -10.11 -2.51
N GLY A 13 -3.89 -11.13 -2.58
CA GLY A 13 -3.76 -12.40 -1.84
C GLY A 13 -4.60 -12.46 -0.56
N TYR A 14 -5.27 -11.37 -0.18
CA TYR A 14 -6.31 -11.38 0.86
C TYR A 14 -7.57 -12.09 0.34
N PRO A 15 -8.34 -12.81 1.18
CA PRO A 15 -9.67 -13.32 0.79
C PRO A 15 -10.63 -12.23 0.28
N ALA A 16 -11.85 -12.59 -0.04
CA ALA A 16 -12.89 -11.70 -0.60
C ALA A 16 -12.72 -11.39 -2.10
N GLY A 17 -12.15 -12.34 -2.85
CA GLY A 17 -12.04 -12.24 -4.31
C GLY A 17 -11.09 -11.14 -4.77
N THR A 18 -10.07 -10.81 -3.95
CA THR A 18 -9.09 -9.76 -4.32
C THR A 18 -8.25 -10.17 -5.50
N VAL A 19 -7.84 -11.45 -5.57
CA VAL A 19 -6.99 -11.95 -6.65
C VAL A 19 -7.71 -11.87 -8.00
N GLU A 20 -8.98 -12.29 -8.05
CA GLU A 20 -9.81 -12.24 -9.25
C GLU A 20 -10.05 -10.79 -9.71
N ALA A 21 -10.44 -9.92 -8.77
CA ALA A 21 -10.72 -8.52 -9.07
C ALA A 21 -9.48 -7.77 -9.58
N ILE A 22 -8.36 -7.96 -8.91
CA ILE A 22 -7.08 -7.32 -9.29
C ILE A 22 -6.60 -7.84 -10.64
N ALA A 23 -6.70 -9.16 -10.89
CA ALA A 23 -6.32 -9.75 -12.17
C ALA A 23 -7.15 -9.19 -13.34
N ASP A 24 -8.47 -9.07 -13.15
CA ASP A 24 -9.37 -8.48 -14.16
C ASP A 24 -9.00 -7.02 -14.45
N LEU A 25 -8.75 -6.22 -13.41
CA LEU A 25 -8.39 -4.80 -13.54
C LEU A 25 -7.01 -4.60 -14.19
N TYR A 26 -6.04 -5.49 -13.95
CA TYR A 26 -4.78 -5.49 -14.69
C TYR A 26 -4.99 -5.79 -16.18
N GLN A 27 -5.82 -6.79 -16.52
CA GLN A 27 -6.15 -7.12 -17.91
C GLN A 27 -6.86 -5.98 -18.62
N LEU A 28 -7.69 -5.22 -17.91
CA LEU A 28 -8.33 -4.00 -18.41
C LEU A 28 -7.35 -2.83 -18.55
N GLY A 29 -6.13 -2.92 -18.00
CA GLY A 29 -5.14 -1.85 -18.02
C GLY A 29 -5.46 -0.67 -17.12
N VAL A 30 -6.39 -0.82 -16.16
CA VAL A 30 -6.76 0.22 -15.18
C VAL A 30 -5.85 0.19 -13.98
N VAL A 31 -5.71 -0.99 -13.33
CA VAL A 31 -4.74 -1.16 -12.25
C VAL A 31 -3.34 -1.28 -12.85
N THR A 32 -2.41 -0.52 -12.30
CA THR A 32 -1.02 -0.44 -12.78
C THR A 32 -0.01 -0.98 -11.78
N SER A 33 -0.43 -1.18 -10.53
CA SER A 33 0.39 -1.74 -9.45
C SER A 33 -0.48 -2.44 -8.42
N ALA A 34 0.07 -3.40 -7.69
CA ALA A 34 -0.61 -4.03 -6.56
C ALA A 34 0.32 -4.26 -5.37
N SER A 35 -0.22 -4.21 -4.16
CA SER A 35 0.50 -4.49 -2.92
C SER A 35 0.10 -5.85 -2.36
N ALA A 36 1.06 -6.78 -2.31
CA ALA A 36 0.81 -8.19 -2.02
C ALA A 36 0.94 -8.51 -0.53
N MET A 37 -0.07 -9.15 0.04
CA MET A 37 -0.07 -9.72 1.39
C MET A 37 0.35 -11.19 1.33
N VAL A 38 1.66 -11.45 1.40
CA VAL A 38 2.24 -12.78 1.20
C VAL A 38 1.92 -13.80 2.30
N ASN A 39 1.37 -13.34 3.40
CA ASN A 39 0.96 -14.16 4.55
C ASN A 39 -0.53 -14.56 4.52
N GLN A 40 -1.27 -14.15 3.49
CA GLN A 40 -2.70 -14.39 3.39
C GLN A 40 -3.05 -15.68 2.62
N PRO A 41 -4.24 -16.26 2.85
CA PRO A 41 -4.64 -17.55 2.29
C PRO A 41 -4.57 -17.65 0.77
N ASP A 42 -4.94 -16.58 0.03
CA ASP A 42 -5.02 -16.59 -1.43
C ASP A 42 -3.70 -16.15 -2.10
N TRP A 43 -2.64 -15.93 -1.29
CA TRP A 43 -1.31 -15.61 -1.80
C TRP A 43 -0.76 -16.61 -2.81
N PRO A 44 -0.90 -17.95 -2.63
CA PRO A 44 -0.40 -18.91 -3.63
C PRO A 44 -0.98 -18.67 -5.03
N GLN A 45 -2.26 -18.33 -5.13
CA GLN A 45 -2.94 -18.00 -6.38
C GLN A 45 -2.40 -16.68 -6.96
N ALA A 46 -2.22 -15.65 -6.12
CA ALA A 46 -1.64 -14.38 -6.52
C ALA A 46 -0.19 -14.53 -7.03
N ALA A 47 0.64 -15.29 -6.33
CA ALA A 47 2.02 -15.56 -6.73
C ALA A 47 2.10 -16.28 -8.09
N ASP A 48 1.19 -17.23 -8.35
CA ASP A 48 1.10 -17.92 -9.63
C ASP A 48 0.71 -16.96 -10.77
N LEU A 49 -0.22 -16.03 -10.53
CA LEU A 49 -0.56 -14.97 -11.49
C LEU A 49 0.64 -14.08 -11.78
N LEU A 50 1.35 -13.61 -10.74
CA LEU A 50 2.53 -12.75 -10.91
C LEU A 50 3.68 -13.44 -11.66
N ARG A 51 3.84 -14.76 -11.53
CA ARG A 51 4.81 -15.53 -12.34
C ARG A 51 4.43 -15.59 -13.80
N ARG A 52 3.13 -15.75 -14.10
CA ARG A 52 2.61 -15.80 -15.47
C ARG A 52 2.58 -14.45 -16.18
N HIS A 53 2.52 -13.38 -15.39
CA HIS A 53 2.47 -11.99 -15.86
C HIS A 53 3.63 -11.18 -15.27
N PRO A 54 4.87 -11.37 -15.75
CA PRO A 54 6.06 -10.71 -15.22
C PRO A 54 6.07 -9.19 -15.44
N ASP A 55 5.25 -8.70 -16.35
CA ASP A 55 5.00 -7.30 -16.66
C ASP A 55 4.07 -6.60 -15.64
N TRP A 56 3.32 -7.35 -14.84
CA TRP A 56 2.47 -6.78 -13.81
C TRP A 56 3.32 -6.28 -12.63
N ASP A 57 3.20 -4.99 -12.33
CA ASP A 57 3.92 -4.35 -11.23
C ASP A 57 3.31 -4.79 -9.88
N ALA A 58 4.13 -5.29 -8.98
CA ALA A 58 3.67 -5.69 -7.65
C ALA A 58 4.74 -5.49 -6.59
N GLY A 59 4.34 -4.87 -5.48
CA GLY A 59 5.12 -4.69 -4.26
C GLY A 59 4.71 -5.63 -3.14
N VAL A 60 5.34 -5.46 -1.98
CA VAL A 60 4.98 -6.18 -0.75
C VAL A 60 4.26 -5.24 0.22
N HIS A 61 3.04 -5.61 0.57
CA HIS A 61 2.24 -5.00 1.64
C HIS A 61 2.67 -5.59 2.98
N LEU A 62 3.57 -4.90 3.67
CA LEU A 62 4.16 -5.40 4.92
C LEU A 62 3.13 -5.47 6.04
N VAL A 63 2.85 -6.68 6.49
CA VAL A 63 1.82 -6.98 7.48
C VAL A 63 2.44 -7.21 8.85
N MET A 64 1.76 -6.74 9.92
CA MET A 64 2.11 -7.03 11.30
C MET A 64 0.89 -7.21 12.22
N ASN A 65 -0.32 -7.13 11.67
CA ASN A 65 -1.58 -7.08 12.44
C ASN A 65 -2.73 -7.89 11.83
N ASP A 66 -2.47 -8.70 10.83
CA ASP A 66 -3.48 -9.54 10.17
C ASP A 66 -2.92 -10.90 9.75
N GLY A 67 -3.68 -11.96 10.01
CA GLY A 67 -3.30 -13.32 9.65
C GLY A 67 -2.19 -13.92 10.50
N ARG A 68 -1.41 -14.84 9.91
CA ARG A 68 -0.26 -15.48 10.56
C ARG A 68 1.06 -14.88 10.07
N PRO A 69 2.10 -14.81 10.93
CA PRO A 69 3.44 -14.47 10.47
C PRO A 69 3.98 -15.55 9.50
N ILE A 70 4.94 -15.14 8.66
CA ILE A 70 5.72 -16.08 7.85
C ILE A 70 6.70 -16.88 8.72
N LEU A 71 7.29 -16.21 9.70
CA LEU A 71 8.16 -16.90 10.66
C LEU A 71 7.33 -17.71 11.66
N PRO A 72 7.89 -18.81 12.19
CA PRO A 72 7.26 -19.54 13.29
C PRO A 72 6.96 -18.63 14.49
N PRO A 73 5.77 -18.74 15.13
CA PRO A 73 5.35 -17.85 16.23
C PRO A 73 6.37 -17.71 17.37
N GLU A 74 7.14 -18.77 17.65
CA GLU A 74 8.20 -18.77 18.66
C GLU A 74 9.41 -17.90 18.30
N LYS A 75 9.54 -17.48 17.04
CA LYS A 75 10.56 -16.54 16.58
C LYS A 75 10.11 -15.07 16.66
N VAL A 76 8.80 -14.84 16.79
CA VAL A 76 8.20 -13.51 16.81
C VAL A 76 7.17 -13.36 17.95
N PRO A 77 7.48 -13.82 19.20
CA PRO A 77 6.51 -13.90 20.28
C PRO A 77 5.94 -12.54 20.72
N SER A 78 6.62 -11.43 20.47
CA SER A 78 6.08 -10.10 20.79
C SER A 78 4.96 -9.67 19.83
N LEU A 79 4.95 -10.20 18.59
CA LEU A 79 4.03 -9.80 17.53
C LEU A 79 2.73 -10.62 17.55
N VAL A 80 2.74 -11.82 18.14
CA VAL A 80 1.63 -12.77 18.04
C VAL A 80 0.88 -12.95 19.35
N ASP A 81 -0.34 -13.44 19.25
CA ASP A 81 -1.17 -13.89 20.35
C ASP A 81 -0.88 -15.37 20.74
N ARG A 82 -1.76 -15.97 21.57
CA ARG A 82 -1.60 -17.34 22.05
C ARG A 82 -1.91 -18.38 20.97
N GLU A 83 -2.67 -18.01 19.95
CA GLU A 83 -3.03 -18.81 18.78
C GLU A 83 -1.97 -18.72 17.68
N GLY A 84 -0.92 -17.91 17.87
CA GLY A 84 0.15 -17.69 16.89
C GLY A 84 -0.30 -16.84 15.71
N LEU A 85 -1.37 -16.04 15.87
CA LEU A 85 -1.82 -15.03 14.92
C LEU A 85 -1.21 -13.67 15.27
N PHE A 86 -1.02 -12.81 14.27
CA PHE A 86 -0.70 -11.42 14.56
C PHE A 86 -1.77 -10.80 15.46
N ARG A 87 -1.33 -9.95 16.39
CA ARG A 87 -2.24 -9.17 17.23
C ARG A 87 -2.92 -8.11 16.38
N ASP A 88 -4.18 -7.81 16.67
CA ASP A 88 -4.86 -6.68 16.06
C ASP A 88 -4.14 -5.34 16.36
N GLY A 89 -4.44 -4.31 15.55
CA GLY A 89 -3.77 -3.02 15.64
C GLY A 89 -3.88 -2.35 17.00
N MET A 90 -5.02 -2.46 17.69
CA MET A 90 -5.23 -1.87 19.03
C MET A 90 -4.41 -2.59 20.11
N ALA A 91 -4.32 -3.92 20.03
CA ALA A 91 -3.48 -4.70 20.94
C ALA A 91 -1.98 -4.40 20.70
N LEU A 92 -1.56 -4.20 19.46
CA LEU A 92 -0.19 -3.78 19.12
C LEU A 92 0.11 -2.38 19.64
N LEU A 93 -0.81 -1.41 19.48
CA LEU A 93 -0.65 -0.06 20.03
C LEU A 93 -0.48 -0.08 21.54
N ALA A 94 -1.34 -0.83 22.25
CA ALA A 94 -1.28 -0.96 23.71
C ALA A 94 0.02 -1.62 24.20
N ARG A 95 0.65 -2.45 23.38
CA ARG A 95 1.87 -3.18 23.68
C ARG A 95 3.13 -2.60 23.02
N TYR A 96 3.03 -1.43 22.38
CA TYR A 96 4.15 -0.84 21.63
C TYR A 96 5.51 -0.89 22.35
N PRO A 97 5.62 -0.57 23.67
CA PRO A 97 6.90 -0.64 24.35
C PRO A 97 7.49 -2.05 24.52
N LEU A 98 6.67 -3.08 24.31
CA LEU A 98 7.04 -4.50 24.44
C LEU A 98 7.29 -5.17 23.09
N LEU A 99 7.03 -4.48 21.98
CA LEU A 99 7.23 -5.02 20.65
C LEU A 99 8.73 -5.01 20.29
N SER A 100 9.24 -6.17 19.94
CA SER A 100 10.63 -6.31 19.50
C SER A 100 10.82 -5.81 18.08
N ARG A 101 11.59 -4.72 17.91
CA ARG A 101 12.00 -4.26 16.59
C ARG A 101 12.77 -5.32 15.80
N HIS A 102 13.54 -6.14 16.50
CA HIS A 102 14.29 -7.23 15.87
C HIS A 102 13.36 -8.32 15.30
N GLU A 103 12.32 -8.70 16.06
CA GLU A 103 11.33 -9.67 15.59
C GLU A 103 10.56 -9.13 14.39
N LEU A 104 10.12 -7.86 14.44
CA LEU A 104 9.43 -7.22 13.33
C LEU A 104 10.33 -7.13 12.09
N ALA A 105 11.60 -6.78 12.26
CA ALA A 105 12.56 -6.75 11.16
C ALA A 105 12.77 -8.12 10.52
N ALA A 106 12.84 -9.16 11.33
CA ALA A 106 12.99 -10.54 10.84
C ALA A 106 11.73 -10.99 10.08
N GLU A 107 10.54 -10.67 10.61
CA GLU A 107 9.27 -11.04 9.99
C GLU A 107 9.05 -10.31 8.65
N TRP A 108 9.22 -8.98 8.60
CA TRP A 108 9.08 -8.23 7.37
C TRP A 108 10.09 -8.64 6.30
N ARG A 109 11.33 -8.99 6.71
CA ARG A 109 12.31 -9.59 5.80
C ARG A 109 11.80 -10.92 5.25
N ALA A 110 11.25 -11.78 6.12
CA ALA A 110 10.70 -13.06 5.69
C ALA A 110 9.51 -12.90 4.72
N GLN A 111 8.70 -11.86 4.88
CA GLN A 111 7.63 -11.53 3.93
C GLN A 111 8.20 -11.14 2.57
N ILE A 112 9.23 -10.28 2.52
CA ILE A 112 9.86 -9.88 1.25
C ILE A 112 10.56 -11.09 0.60
N ASP A 113 11.30 -11.88 1.37
CA ASP A 113 12.00 -13.08 0.88
C ASP A 113 11.02 -14.11 0.31
N LYS A 114 9.85 -14.28 0.96
CA LYS A 114 8.77 -15.14 0.46
C LYS A 114 8.20 -14.62 -0.86
N PHE A 115 7.97 -13.32 -1.00
CA PHE A 115 7.56 -12.74 -2.28
C PHE A 115 8.56 -13.08 -3.38
N VAL A 116 9.86 -12.85 -3.12
CA VAL A 116 10.94 -13.14 -4.09
C VAL A 116 10.98 -14.63 -4.45
N ALA A 117 10.92 -15.51 -3.43
CA ALA A 117 10.96 -16.96 -3.65
C ALA A 117 9.77 -17.46 -4.48
N ASP A 118 8.56 -16.95 -4.18
CA ASP A 118 7.32 -17.42 -4.80
C ASP A 118 7.09 -16.81 -6.20
N THR A 119 7.59 -15.59 -6.48
CA THR A 119 7.39 -14.92 -7.77
C THR A 119 8.60 -15.01 -8.70
N GLY A 120 9.79 -15.29 -8.18
CA GLY A 120 11.05 -15.30 -8.93
C GLY A 120 11.61 -13.91 -9.24
N ARG A 121 11.06 -12.84 -8.67
CA ARG A 121 11.51 -11.45 -8.87
C ARG A 121 11.41 -10.61 -7.60
N GLY A 122 12.14 -9.49 -7.55
CA GLY A 122 12.02 -8.52 -6.47
C GLY A 122 10.68 -7.75 -6.52
N PRO A 123 10.20 -7.24 -5.39
CA PRO A 123 9.02 -6.37 -5.36
C PRO A 123 9.34 -5.02 -5.99
N SER A 124 8.34 -4.40 -6.62
CA SER A 124 8.46 -3.07 -7.23
C SER A 124 8.48 -1.96 -6.20
N HIS A 125 7.88 -2.17 -5.04
CA HIS A 125 7.80 -1.21 -3.93
C HIS A 125 7.53 -1.90 -2.60
N LEU A 126 7.66 -1.14 -1.51
CA LEU A 126 7.18 -1.53 -0.19
C LEU A 126 6.18 -0.52 0.34
N ASP A 127 5.14 -1.02 0.99
CA ASP A 127 4.20 -0.24 1.75
C ASP A 127 3.74 -1.00 3.01
N LEU A 128 2.94 -0.36 3.85
CA LEU A 128 2.55 -0.92 5.15
C LEU A 128 1.04 -1.14 5.18
N HIS A 129 0.65 -2.37 5.55
CA HIS A 129 -0.76 -2.68 5.76
C HIS A 129 -1.33 -1.87 6.92
N CYS A 130 -2.46 -1.19 6.67
CA CYS A 130 -3.11 -0.25 7.59
C CYS A 130 -2.31 1.03 7.87
N HIS A 131 -2.99 2.01 8.49
CA HIS A 131 -2.41 3.32 8.82
C HIS A 131 -1.60 3.31 10.12
N PHE A 132 -1.91 2.42 11.06
CA PHE A 132 -1.31 2.49 12.39
C PHE A 132 0.21 2.28 12.44
N PRO A 133 0.88 1.51 11.55
CA PRO A 133 2.34 1.44 11.53
C PRO A 133 3.01 2.78 11.25
N TYR A 134 2.33 3.69 10.55
CA TYR A 134 2.82 5.04 10.32
C TYR A 134 2.73 5.97 11.55
N ILE A 135 2.08 5.53 12.64
CA ILE A 135 2.06 6.30 13.90
C ILE A 135 3.45 6.30 14.55
N PHE A 136 4.21 5.21 14.38
CA PHE A 136 5.49 5.02 15.07
C PHE A 136 6.69 5.18 14.12
N PRO A 137 7.52 6.22 14.32
CA PRO A 137 8.69 6.47 13.47
C PRO A 137 9.69 5.30 13.38
N ALA A 138 9.72 4.44 14.40
CA ALA A 138 10.61 3.28 14.40
C ALA A 138 10.20 2.22 13.38
N TRP A 139 8.90 2.01 13.19
CA TRP A 139 8.38 1.04 12.21
C TRP A 139 8.53 1.56 10.79
N PHE A 140 8.16 2.83 10.56
CA PHE A 140 8.37 3.46 9.26
C PHE A 140 9.86 3.49 8.86
N ARG A 141 10.75 3.82 9.81
CA ARG A 141 12.19 3.75 9.54
C ARG A 141 12.64 2.35 9.14
N LEU A 142 12.09 1.32 9.80
CA LEU A 142 12.42 -0.06 9.49
C LEU A 142 12.01 -0.44 8.06
N SER A 143 10.83 -0.03 7.60
CA SER A 143 10.42 -0.28 6.20
C SER A 143 11.37 0.39 5.20
N LEU A 144 11.83 1.62 5.49
CA LEU A 144 12.82 2.31 4.65
C LEU A 144 14.18 1.60 4.64
N GLU A 145 14.64 1.07 5.78
CA GLU A 145 15.87 0.29 5.88
C GLU A 145 15.77 -1.00 5.04
N LEU A 146 14.60 -1.64 5.04
CA LEU A 146 14.34 -2.79 4.19
C LEU A 146 14.29 -2.40 2.71
N ALA A 147 13.63 -1.32 2.35
CA ALA A 147 13.62 -0.83 0.97
C ALA A 147 15.05 -0.62 0.43
N GLN A 148 15.93 -0.02 1.24
CA GLN A 148 17.35 0.13 0.88
C GLN A 148 18.09 -1.21 0.77
N ALA A 149 17.83 -2.14 1.70
CA ALA A 149 18.49 -3.45 1.70
C ALA A 149 18.13 -4.32 0.47
N TYR A 150 16.97 -4.07 -0.13
CA TYR A 150 16.49 -4.77 -1.34
C TYR A 150 16.69 -3.98 -2.65
N GLY A 151 17.57 -2.97 -2.66
CA GLY A 151 18.02 -2.27 -3.87
C GLY A 151 17.40 -0.89 -4.08
N ASP A 152 17.14 -0.14 -3.00
CA ASP A 152 16.54 1.20 -3.02
C ASP A 152 15.18 1.20 -3.72
N ILE A 153 14.38 0.19 -3.45
CA ILE A 153 13.06 0.07 -4.06
C ILE A 153 12.12 1.19 -3.60
N PRO A 154 11.17 1.62 -4.46
CA PRO A 154 10.19 2.64 -4.13
C PRO A 154 9.40 2.35 -2.85
N VAL A 155 8.92 3.41 -2.21
CA VAL A 155 8.09 3.29 -1.00
C VAL A 155 6.85 4.16 -1.09
N ARG A 156 5.74 3.65 -0.54
CA ARG A 156 4.56 4.47 -0.28
C ARG A 156 4.80 5.35 0.94
N THR A 157 4.37 6.59 0.87
CA THR A 157 4.23 7.46 2.03
C THR A 157 2.91 8.22 1.98
N PRO A 158 2.07 8.12 3.02
CA PRO A 158 0.83 8.90 3.09
C PRO A 158 1.07 10.38 3.40
N PHE A 159 2.31 10.77 3.61
CA PHE A 159 2.74 12.14 3.92
C PHE A 159 3.40 12.77 2.69
N ASP A 160 2.58 13.10 1.74
CA ASP A 160 2.92 13.59 0.41
C ASP A 160 3.25 15.11 0.37
N ASP A 161 3.44 15.63 -0.83
CA ASP A 161 3.77 17.04 -1.05
C ASP A 161 2.57 17.98 -0.80
N ALA A 162 1.34 17.45 -0.75
CA ALA A 162 0.11 18.17 -0.39
C ALA A 162 -0.25 18.08 1.11
N LEU A 163 0.68 17.63 1.96
CA LEU A 163 0.45 17.39 3.39
C LEU A 163 -0.23 18.55 4.12
N GLU A 164 0.16 19.80 3.83
CA GLU A 164 -0.39 20.98 4.46
C GLU A 164 -1.90 21.14 4.18
N ALA A 165 -2.33 20.83 2.97
CA ALA A 165 -3.74 20.91 2.58
C ALA A 165 -4.58 19.75 3.17
N LYS A 166 -3.97 18.59 3.37
CA LYS A 166 -4.63 17.36 3.83
C LYS A 166 -4.56 17.14 5.35
N ALA A 167 -3.87 17.99 6.12
CA ALA A 167 -3.59 17.74 7.53
C ALA A 167 -4.84 17.53 8.40
N ALA A 168 -5.96 18.20 8.10
CA ALA A 168 -7.21 18.04 8.83
C ALA A 168 -7.89 16.70 8.53
N GLU A 169 -7.88 16.27 7.28
CA GLU A 169 -8.41 14.97 6.83
C GLU A 169 -7.59 13.83 7.43
N LEU A 170 -6.27 13.90 7.31
CA LEU A 170 -5.35 12.94 7.91
C LEU A 170 -5.51 12.86 9.42
N SER A 171 -5.75 13.99 10.10
CA SER A 171 -6.05 14.04 11.54
C SER A 171 -7.22 13.12 11.90
N ALA A 172 -8.31 13.17 11.15
CA ALA A 172 -9.48 12.32 11.36
C ALA A 172 -9.14 10.84 11.12
N SER A 173 -8.43 10.53 10.03
CA SER A 173 -8.05 9.16 9.64
C SER A 173 -7.05 8.52 10.62
N TYR A 174 -6.21 9.31 11.28
CA TYR A 174 -5.21 8.85 12.26
C TYR A 174 -5.66 8.98 13.72
N GLY A 175 -6.97 8.86 13.99
CA GLY A 175 -7.49 8.80 15.36
C GLY A 175 -7.61 10.16 16.05
N GLY A 176 -7.75 11.25 15.30
CA GLY A 176 -8.01 12.59 15.82
C GLY A 176 -6.79 13.31 16.42
N PHE A 177 -5.59 12.90 16.08
CA PHE A 177 -4.40 13.66 16.46
C PHE A 177 -4.47 15.10 15.91
N PRO A 178 -4.02 16.11 16.69
CA PRO A 178 -4.08 17.50 16.23
C PRO A 178 -3.38 17.70 14.87
N PRO A 179 -3.92 18.51 13.95
CA PRO A 179 -3.31 18.75 12.63
C PRO A 179 -1.84 19.17 12.69
N TRP A 180 -1.43 19.97 13.69
CA TRP A 180 -0.02 20.34 13.86
C TRP A 180 0.89 19.14 14.11
N PHE A 181 0.40 18.11 14.83
CA PHE A 181 1.15 16.86 15.07
C PHE A 181 1.30 16.08 13.77
N ILE A 182 0.23 15.95 13.00
CA ILE A 182 0.24 15.30 11.68
C ILE A 182 1.25 15.99 10.76
N LEU A 183 1.24 17.34 10.71
CA LEU A 183 2.20 18.11 9.91
C LEU A 183 3.65 17.87 10.37
N TRP A 184 3.90 17.90 11.68
CA TRP A 184 5.24 17.67 12.24
C TRP A 184 5.74 16.25 11.91
N GLN A 185 4.89 15.26 12.11
CA GLN A 185 5.21 13.86 11.85
C GLN A 185 5.41 13.61 10.35
N GLY A 186 4.49 14.11 9.53
CA GLY A 186 4.55 13.94 8.09
C GLY A 186 5.78 14.57 7.45
N ARG A 187 6.13 15.81 7.85
CA ARG A 187 7.37 16.45 7.42
C ARG A 187 8.61 15.64 7.82
N ARG A 188 8.59 15.02 9.02
CA ARG A 188 9.66 14.15 9.48
C ARG A 188 9.79 12.91 8.61
N TYR A 189 8.67 12.27 8.26
CA TYR A 189 8.67 11.05 7.46
C TYR A 189 9.09 11.33 6.02
N ARG A 190 8.54 12.39 5.41
CA ARG A 190 8.99 12.82 4.08
C ARG A 190 10.50 13.05 4.04
N ARG A 191 11.04 13.79 5.01
CA ARG A 191 12.49 13.98 5.14
C ARG A 191 13.26 12.66 5.25
N MET A 192 12.75 11.70 6.02
CA MET A 192 13.38 10.38 6.15
C MET A 192 13.47 9.61 4.83
N VAL A 193 12.49 9.75 3.95
CA VAL A 193 12.49 9.17 2.60
C VAL A 193 13.45 9.93 1.69
N ASP A 194 13.33 11.26 1.65
CA ASP A 194 14.11 12.14 0.78
C ASP A 194 15.63 12.05 1.10
N GLU A 195 16.01 12.03 2.39
CA GLU A 195 17.41 11.84 2.84
C GLU A 195 18.02 10.50 2.41
N ARG A 196 17.19 9.49 2.13
CA ARG A 196 17.62 8.18 1.63
C ARG A 196 17.64 8.09 0.11
N GLY A 197 17.10 9.09 -0.58
CA GLY A 197 16.96 9.08 -2.03
C GLY A 197 16.03 7.97 -2.55
N LEU A 198 15.09 7.48 -1.70
CA LEU A 198 14.16 6.45 -2.11
C LEU A 198 13.07 7.04 -3.02
N PRO A 199 12.78 6.40 -4.17
CA PRO A 199 11.68 6.85 -5.03
C PRO A 199 10.33 6.74 -4.31
N ARG A 200 9.47 7.72 -4.54
CA ARG A 200 8.09 7.75 -4.03
C ARG A 200 7.17 8.53 -4.95
N PRO A 201 5.85 8.30 -4.96
CA PRO A 201 4.90 9.23 -5.54
C PRO A 201 4.97 10.59 -4.86
N GLN A 202 4.75 11.67 -5.61
CA GLN A 202 4.71 13.03 -5.07
C GLN A 202 3.43 13.26 -4.27
N TYR A 203 2.32 12.64 -4.72
CA TYR A 203 1.00 12.78 -4.13
C TYR A 203 0.41 11.40 -3.82
N TRP A 204 -0.42 11.37 -2.78
CA TRP A 204 -1.13 10.16 -2.37
C TRP A 204 -2.62 10.48 -2.20
N GLU A 205 -3.46 9.70 -2.89
CA GLU A 205 -4.90 9.86 -2.88
C GLU A 205 -5.57 8.61 -2.29
N SER A 206 -6.22 8.78 -1.16
CA SER A 206 -6.89 7.70 -0.42
C SER A 206 -8.36 7.96 -0.15
N SER A 207 -8.88 9.14 -0.52
CA SER A 207 -10.27 9.48 -0.25
C SER A 207 -11.26 8.59 -0.99
N PHE A 208 -10.85 8.02 -2.14
CA PHE A 208 -11.65 7.06 -2.89
C PHE A 208 -12.03 5.83 -2.05
N SER A 209 -11.12 5.31 -1.24
CA SER A 209 -11.35 4.12 -0.40
C SER A 209 -12.16 4.40 0.87
N GLN A 210 -12.60 5.65 1.10
CA GLN A 210 -13.46 5.99 2.24
C GLN A 210 -14.92 5.57 2.00
N ASP A 211 -15.67 5.39 3.09
CA ASP A 211 -17.08 5.02 3.00
C ASP A 211 -17.89 6.09 2.27
N GLY A 212 -18.70 5.65 1.31
CA GLY A 212 -19.51 6.52 0.47
C GLY A 212 -18.82 7.07 -0.80
N ASN A 213 -17.49 6.94 -0.89
CA ASN A 213 -16.71 7.47 -2.02
C ASN A 213 -16.38 6.43 -3.10
N ARG A 214 -16.68 5.15 -2.87
CA ARG A 214 -16.38 4.04 -3.79
C ARG A 214 -17.34 3.98 -4.96
N THR A 215 -17.40 5.07 -5.74
CA THR A 215 -18.31 5.23 -6.88
C THR A 215 -17.55 5.70 -8.12
N PRO A 216 -18.02 5.35 -9.33
CA PRO A 216 -17.43 5.86 -10.56
C PRO A 216 -17.43 7.39 -10.61
N GLU A 217 -18.48 8.03 -10.12
CA GLU A 217 -18.64 9.51 -10.12
C GLU A 217 -17.52 10.16 -9.31
N HIS A 218 -17.29 9.70 -8.08
CA HIS A 218 -16.21 10.24 -7.24
C HIS A 218 -14.83 9.99 -7.86
N LEU A 219 -14.63 8.82 -8.47
CA LEU A 219 -13.36 8.51 -9.16
C LEU A 219 -13.15 9.45 -10.37
N LEU A 220 -14.18 9.77 -11.13
CA LEU A 220 -14.11 10.73 -12.23
C LEU A 220 -13.74 12.14 -11.73
N ASP A 221 -14.33 12.58 -10.61
CA ASP A 221 -14.00 13.87 -9.98
C ASP A 221 -12.54 13.90 -9.52
N LEU A 222 -12.03 12.81 -8.93
CA LEU A 222 -10.63 12.71 -8.55
C LEU A 222 -9.67 12.78 -9.74
N LEU A 223 -9.99 12.13 -10.86
CA LEU A 223 -9.19 12.20 -12.09
C LEU A 223 -9.10 13.62 -12.65
N GLU A 224 -10.19 14.38 -12.59
CA GLU A 224 -10.19 15.80 -12.98
C GLU A 224 -9.30 16.67 -12.08
N ALA A 225 -9.30 16.38 -10.78
CA ALA A 225 -8.60 17.14 -9.75
C ALA A 225 -7.12 16.75 -9.59
N LEU A 226 -6.62 15.74 -10.31
CA LEU A 226 -5.24 15.30 -10.18
C LEU A 226 -4.24 16.43 -10.40
N PRO A 227 -3.27 16.62 -9.50
CA PRO A 227 -2.20 17.60 -9.69
C PRO A 227 -1.24 17.17 -10.80
N GLU A 228 -0.45 18.11 -11.30
CA GLU A 228 0.72 17.78 -12.12
C GLU A 228 1.77 17.05 -11.28
N GLY A 229 2.43 16.04 -11.86
CA GLY A 229 3.36 15.16 -11.17
C GLY A 229 2.80 13.75 -11.01
N THR A 230 3.37 12.95 -10.12
CA THR A 230 2.99 11.56 -9.92
C THR A 230 2.11 11.40 -8.69
N THR A 231 0.88 10.93 -8.91
CA THR A 231 -0.07 10.59 -7.84
C THR A 231 -0.21 9.07 -7.73
N GLU A 232 -0.24 8.54 -6.51
CA GLU A 232 -0.74 7.21 -6.23
C GLU A 232 -2.21 7.30 -5.80
N LEU A 233 -3.08 6.56 -6.48
CA LEU A 233 -4.46 6.32 -6.07
C LEU A 233 -4.54 4.97 -5.34
N LEU A 234 -4.86 5.00 -4.06
CA LEU A 234 -5.08 3.82 -3.21
C LEU A 234 -6.45 3.22 -3.48
N THR A 235 -6.49 1.92 -3.77
CA THR A 235 -7.73 1.17 -3.98
C THR A 235 -7.65 -0.21 -3.32
N HIS A 236 -8.82 -0.80 -3.01
CA HIS A 236 -8.93 -2.13 -2.42
C HIS A 236 -9.98 -2.98 -3.17
N PRO A 237 -9.77 -3.31 -4.43
CA PRO A 237 -10.75 -4.05 -5.20
C PRO A 237 -10.90 -5.50 -4.73
N GLY A 238 -12.13 -5.99 -4.77
CA GLY A 238 -12.49 -7.38 -4.48
C GLY A 238 -13.90 -7.66 -4.95
N THR A 239 -14.27 -8.93 -5.05
CA THR A 239 -15.60 -9.33 -5.54
C THR A 239 -16.65 -9.40 -4.43
N GLU A 240 -16.28 -9.15 -3.17
CA GLU A 240 -17.15 -9.29 -2.01
C GLU A 240 -17.08 -8.07 -1.07
N GLY A 241 -18.15 -7.91 -0.31
CA GLY A 241 -18.25 -6.90 0.74
C GLY A 241 -18.07 -5.47 0.21
N TRP A 242 -17.45 -4.62 1.01
CA TRP A 242 -17.21 -3.21 0.67
C TRP A 242 -16.20 -3.03 -0.48
N ARG A 243 -15.36 -4.03 -0.74
CA ARG A 243 -14.36 -4.05 -1.83
C ARG A 243 -14.99 -4.07 -3.22
N LEU A 244 -16.24 -4.56 -3.30
CA LEU A 244 -16.98 -4.60 -4.55
C LEU A 244 -17.20 -3.20 -5.14
N GLY A 245 -17.32 -2.17 -4.28
CA GLY A 245 -17.44 -0.78 -4.72
C GLY A 245 -16.22 -0.29 -5.50
N ASP A 246 -15.02 -0.52 -4.96
CA ASP A 246 -13.76 -0.19 -5.65
C ASP A 246 -13.65 -0.94 -6.98
N TYR A 247 -13.93 -2.24 -6.97
CA TYR A 247 -13.86 -3.06 -8.17
C TYR A 247 -14.81 -2.60 -9.27
N GLN A 248 -16.08 -2.32 -8.93
CA GLN A 248 -17.09 -1.86 -9.88
C GLN A 248 -16.77 -0.48 -10.44
N ALA A 249 -16.30 0.43 -9.58
CA ALA A 249 -15.94 1.79 -10.00
C ALA A 249 -14.74 1.78 -10.96
N LEU A 250 -13.71 1.00 -10.66
CA LEU A 250 -12.54 0.87 -11.54
C LEU A 250 -12.85 0.20 -12.88
N ARG A 251 -13.87 -0.67 -12.95
CA ARG A 251 -14.32 -1.29 -14.20
C ARG A 251 -15.21 -0.40 -15.06
N ASP A 252 -15.68 0.73 -14.55
CA ASP A 252 -16.56 1.61 -15.31
C ASP A 252 -15.82 2.15 -16.56
N PRO A 253 -16.33 1.92 -17.79
CA PRO A 253 -15.65 2.36 -18.99
C PRO A 253 -15.46 3.87 -19.10
N ARG A 254 -16.26 4.67 -18.35
CA ARG A 254 -16.10 6.13 -18.27
C ARG A 254 -14.76 6.51 -17.62
N VAL A 255 -14.28 5.70 -16.68
CA VAL A 255 -13.00 5.93 -15.98
C VAL A 255 -11.84 5.84 -16.96
N HIS A 256 -11.79 4.76 -17.77
CA HIS A 256 -10.77 4.57 -18.80
C HIS A 256 -10.80 5.70 -19.84
N GLY A 257 -12.00 5.97 -20.37
CA GLY A 257 -12.17 7.06 -21.33
C GLY A 257 -11.78 8.43 -20.77
N ARG A 258 -11.94 8.65 -19.45
CA ARG A 258 -11.55 9.92 -18.82
C ARG A 258 -10.03 10.01 -18.63
N ILE A 259 -9.35 8.94 -18.23
CA ILE A 259 -7.88 8.86 -18.16
C ILE A 259 -7.28 9.26 -19.52
N ASP A 260 -7.77 8.64 -20.61
CA ASP A 260 -7.31 8.94 -21.97
C ASP A 260 -7.60 10.40 -22.37
N ALA A 261 -8.83 10.87 -22.15
CA ALA A 261 -9.25 12.23 -22.51
C ALA A 261 -8.45 13.32 -21.77
N LEU A 262 -8.03 13.08 -20.54
CA LEU A 262 -7.21 13.97 -19.75
C LEU A 262 -5.71 13.86 -20.04
N GLY A 263 -5.30 12.89 -20.85
CA GLY A 263 -3.90 12.61 -21.16
C GLY A 263 -3.08 12.19 -19.93
N ILE A 264 -3.73 11.50 -18.97
CA ILE A 264 -3.06 10.99 -17.77
C ILE A 264 -2.20 9.79 -18.16
N GLN A 265 -0.92 9.83 -17.80
CA GLN A 265 -0.01 8.73 -18.01
C GLN A 265 -0.11 7.72 -16.88
N LEU A 266 -0.51 6.48 -17.19
CA LEU A 266 -0.52 5.38 -16.23
C LEU A 266 0.86 4.73 -16.15
N ILE A 267 1.38 4.52 -14.91
CA ILE A 267 2.61 3.79 -14.65
C ILE A 267 2.43 2.89 -13.41
N GLY A 268 3.26 1.86 -13.27
CA GLY A 268 3.46 1.16 -12.00
C GLY A 268 4.53 1.82 -11.15
N TYR A 269 4.74 1.34 -9.93
CA TYR A 269 5.81 1.82 -9.04
C TYR A 269 7.22 1.64 -9.63
N GLY A 270 7.42 0.55 -10.40
CA GLY A 270 8.68 0.33 -11.12
C GLY A 270 8.99 1.38 -12.18
N GLY A 271 8.02 2.18 -12.59
CA GLY A 271 8.18 3.32 -13.50
C GLY A 271 8.60 4.63 -12.83
N LEU A 272 8.68 4.66 -11.49
CA LEU A 272 9.19 5.84 -10.77
C LEU A 272 10.69 6.01 -11.04
N SER A 273 11.05 7.12 -11.65
CA SER A 273 12.46 7.50 -11.81
C SER A 273 13.08 7.95 -10.48
N ARG A 274 14.36 7.63 -10.28
CA ARG A 274 15.16 8.16 -9.18
C ARG A 274 15.40 9.66 -9.33
#